data_58d8e30f26072e9cbad9b98c7072a9ea
#
_entry.id   58d8e30f26072e9cbad9b98c7072a9ea
#
_cell.length_a   1.000
_cell.length_b   1.000
_cell.length_c   1.000
_cell.angle_alpha   90.00
_cell.angle_beta   90.00
_cell.angle_gamma   90.00
#
_symmetry.space_group_name_H-M   'P 1'
#
loop_
_entity.id
_entity.type
_entity.pdbx_description
1 polymer ?
#
loop_
_entity_poly.entity_id
_entity_poly.type
_entity_poly.pdbx_seq_one_letter_code
_entity_poly.pdbx_strand_id
1 'polypeptide(L)'
;GRMDEAVNARIHAAWKRWSHKSRCDVSGLLSFYDMERLLCRSLAESGEGFIRIIRRPFGDSGIPFALQVLESDYLIDDDVQATKDGKTVRMGIERDEYLRPIAYNFYANHPGDVYAGNVRTTRRIRVDADDVIHLFIPERPSQTRGVTWFASALQRLHMLDGYENAELVRARASSALMGFITSPEGELIGDDVVDGERVTDFQPGVFKYLDPGQSVEVPQLDAPDGQLEAFTRSMLRAAAAGIGVSFESISKNYSQSNYSSSRLSLLEERDTYKCLQRYFIENFHQIVFEKWMDMAVLSGTLNLPGYETDPDRYRASKWVPRSWEWVDPQKEVAAYKAAVRSGFKTLGQVISEQGGDI
;
A
#
# COMPACT_ATOMS: atom_id res chain seq x y z
N GLY A 1 10.11 -13.01 36.07
CA GLY A 1 11.28 -13.89 35.94
C GLY A 1 12.41 -13.13 35.28
N ARG A 2 13.64 -13.37 35.68
CA ARG A 2 14.81 -12.81 35.01
C ARG A 2 14.87 -13.40 33.60
N MET A 3 14.97 -12.51 32.58
CA MET A 3 15.26 -12.94 31.22
C MET A 3 16.62 -13.64 31.20
N ASP A 4 16.70 -14.78 30.52
CA ASP A 4 17.98 -15.41 30.25
C ASP A 4 18.66 -14.71 29.08
N GLU A 5 19.51 -13.73 29.38
CA GLU A 5 20.19 -12.89 28.40
C GLU A 5 21.01 -13.70 27.39
N ALA A 6 21.62 -14.81 27.82
CA ALA A 6 22.40 -15.65 26.92
C ALA A 6 21.53 -16.41 25.92
N VAL A 7 20.35 -16.87 26.35
CA VAL A 7 19.38 -17.50 25.46
C VAL A 7 18.79 -16.49 24.49
N ASN A 8 18.38 -15.30 24.98
CA ASN A 8 17.87 -14.23 24.14
C ASN A 8 18.89 -13.79 23.08
N ALA A 9 20.16 -13.65 23.44
CA ALA A 9 21.22 -13.30 22.51
C ALA A 9 21.39 -14.36 21.41
N ARG A 10 21.26 -15.64 21.73
CA ARG A 10 21.33 -16.74 20.74
C ARG A 10 20.12 -16.71 19.79
N ILE A 11 18.92 -16.54 20.33
CA ILE A 11 17.69 -16.43 19.51
C ILE A 11 17.80 -15.21 18.57
N HIS A 12 18.19 -14.06 19.11
CA HIS A 12 18.35 -12.85 18.31
C HIS A 12 19.41 -12.99 17.21
N ALA A 13 20.55 -13.61 17.50
CA ALA A 13 21.61 -13.87 16.51
C ALA A 13 21.11 -14.82 15.39
N ALA A 14 20.38 -15.88 15.75
CA ALA A 14 19.81 -16.81 14.79
C ALA A 14 18.73 -16.15 13.91
N TRP A 15 17.85 -15.35 14.52
CA TRP A 15 16.84 -14.56 13.80
C TRP A 15 17.49 -13.57 12.83
N LYS A 16 18.46 -12.78 13.28
CA LYS A 16 19.18 -11.81 12.46
C LYS A 16 19.89 -12.49 11.29
N ARG A 17 20.46 -13.69 11.50
CA ARG A 17 21.06 -14.46 10.43
C ARG A 17 20.03 -14.94 9.43
N TRP A 18 18.90 -15.48 9.88
CA TRP A 18 17.83 -15.99 9.02
C TRP A 18 17.12 -14.88 8.25
N SER A 19 16.86 -13.72 8.85
CA SER A 19 16.12 -12.59 8.25
C SER A 19 16.80 -11.95 7.04
N HIS A 20 18.01 -12.42 6.69
CA HIS A 20 18.74 -11.92 5.52
C HIS A 20 18.15 -12.45 4.20
N LYS A 21 18.17 -11.64 3.15
CA LYS A 21 17.51 -11.87 1.86
C LYS A 21 17.71 -13.25 1.22
N SER A 22 18.86 -13.86 1.33
CA SER A 22 19.16 -15.17 0.72
C SER A 22 18.64 -16.37 1.53
N ARG A 23 18.04 -16.15 2.69
CA ARG A 23 17.70 -17.21 3.64
C ARG A 23 16.22 -17.22 4.01
N CYS A 24 15.63 -16.05 4.22
CA CYS A 24 14.22 -15.95 4.60
C CYS A 24 13.27 -15.95 3.40
N ASP A 25 13.76 -15.56 2.23
CA ASP A 25 12.98 -15.44 1.00
C ASP A 25 13.25 -16.58 0.03
N VAL A 26 12.18 -17.18 -0.48
CA VAL A 26 12.27 -18.26 -1.49
C VAL A 26 12.93 -17.79 -2.79
N SER A 27 12.67 -16.54 -3.19
CA SER A 27 13.26 -15.94 -4.39
C SER A 27 14.71 -15.48 -4.17
N GLY A 28 15.12 -15.29 -2.92
CA GLY A 28 16.43 -14.75 -2.55
C GLY A 28 16.61 -13.26 -2.81
N LEU A 29 15.54 -12.55 -3.12
CA LEU A 29 15.57 -11.12 -3.45
C LEU A 29 15.29 -10.22 -2.26
N LEU A 30 14.43 -10.66 -1.33
CA LEU A 30 13.91 -9.87 -0.24
C LEU A 30 14.53 -10.28 1.10
N SER A 31 14.90 -9.32 1.92
CA SER A 31 15.07 -9.53 3.35
C SER A 31 13.71 -9.56 4.04
N PHE A 32 13.66 -10.00 5.29
CA PHE A 32 12.42 -9.96 6.08
C PHE A 32 11.84 -8.55 6.15
N TYR A 33 12.67 -7.53 6.29
CA TYR A 33 12.24 -6.12 6.32
C TYR A 33 11.79 -5.58 4.95
N ASP A 34 12.35 -6.10 3.85
CA ASP A 34 11.85 -5.78 2.51
C ASP A 34 10.46 -6.39 2.28
N MET A 35 10.21 -7.60 2.82
CA MET A 35 8.88 -8.22 2.79
C MET A 35 7.86 -7.39 3.57
N GLU A 36 8.21 -6.86 4.75
CA GLU A 36 7.33 -5.95 5.51
C GLU A 36 6.87 -4.78 4.65
N ARG A 37 7.81 -4.10 3.99
CA ARG A 37 7.51 -2.95 3.14
C ARG A 37 6.61 -3.34 1.96
N LEU A 38 6.90 -4.47 1.33
CA LEU A 38 6.11 -4.97 0.20
C LEU A 38 4.69 -5.33 0.63
N LEU A 39 4.53 -6.02 1.76
CA LEU A 39 3.23 -6.39 2.30
C LEU A 39 2.41 -5.19 2.74
N CYS A 40 3.02 -4.18 3.37
CA CYS A 40 2.34 -2.93 3.70
C CYS A 40 1.81 -2.23 2.44
N ARG A 41 2.59 -2.26 1.35
CA ARG A 41 2.16 -1.74 0.06
C ARG A 41 0.99 -2.54 -0.51
N SER A 42 1.09 -3.87 -0.51
CA SER A 42 0.01 -4.76 -0.99
C SER A 42 -1.29 -4.57 -0.21
N LEU A 43 -1.22 -4.38 1.11
CA LEU A 43 -2.40 -4.05 1.93
C LEU A 43 -3.07 -2.75 1.49
N ALA A 44 -2.29 -1.73 1.14
CA ALA A 44 -2.84 -0.46 0.67
C ALA A 44 -3.42 -0.58 -0.75
N GLU A 45 -2.68 -1.19 -1.68
CA GLU A 45 -3.02 -1.28 -3.11
C GLU A 45 -4.14 -2.30 -3.37
N SER A 46 -3.98 -3.53 -2.88
CA SER A 46 -4.88 -4.65 -3.15
C SER A 46 -5.84 -4.94 -1.99
N GLY A 47 -5.57 -4.37 -0.82
CA GLY A 47 -6.31 -4.63 0.42
C GLY A 47 -5.86 -5.88 1.15
N GLU A 48 -5.00 -6.71 0.53
CA GLU A 48 -4.54 -7.96 1.11
C GLU A 48 -3.16 -8.37 0.57
N GLY A 49 -2.54 -9.31 1.25
CA GLY A 49 -1.31 -9.96 0.83
C GLY A 49 -1.23 -11.36 1.38
N PHE A 50 -0.55 -12.25 0.67
CA PHE A 50 -0.38 -13.64 1.07
C PHE A 50 1.08 -13.96 1.28
N ILE A 51 1.36 -14.70 2.35
CA ILE A 51 2.68 -15.24 2.62
C ILE A 51 2.55 -16.75 2.76
N ARG A 52 3.18 -17.47 1.85
CA ARG A 52 3.28 -18.92 1.94
C ARG A 52 4.54 -19.32 2.70
N ILE A 53 4.39 -20.19 3.65
CA ILE A 53 5.49 -20.77 4.43
C ILE A 53 6.01 -21.99 3.69
N ILE A 54 7.32 -22.03 3.45
CA ILE A 54 8.02 -23.14 2.80
C ILE A 54 8.96 -23.76 3.80
N ARG A 55 8.69 -25.02 4.19
CA ARG A 55 9.51 -25.75 5.16
C ARG A 55 10.69 -26.46 4.47
N ARG A 56 11.58 -25.64 3.88
CA ARG A 56 12.84 -26.07 3.27
C ARG A 56 13.94 -25.09 3.60
N PRO A 57 15.19 -25.55 3.69
CA PRO A 57 16.32 -24.64 3.86
C PRO A 57 16.61 -23.91 2.54
N PHE A 58 16.86 -22.60 2.65
CA PHE A 58 17.35 -21.78 1.54
C PHE A 58 18.65 -21.11 1.96
N GLY A 59 19.57 -20.98 1.00
CA GLY A 59 20.91 -20.50 1.29
C GLY A 59 21.61 -21.34 2.36
N ASP A 60 22.32 -20.66 3.24
CA ASP A 60 23.07 -21.24 4.36
C ASP A 60 22.41 -21.00 5.72
N SER A 61 21.09 -20.86 5.76
CA SER A 61 20.37 -20.54 7.00
C SER A 61 20.49 -21.62 8.08
N GLY A 62 20.60 -22.89 7.67
CA GLY A 62 20.53 -24.05 8.56
C GLY A 62 19.11 -24.32 9.10
N ILE A 63 18.17 -23.41 8.93
CA ILE A 63 16.78 -23.52 9.38
C ILE A 63 15.91 -23.79 8.15
N PRO A 64 15.14 -24.90 8.12
CA PRO A 64 14.27 -25.24 6.99
C PRO A 64 12.96 -24.42 7.05
N PHE A 65 13.08 -23.11 6.91
CA PHE A 65 11.96 -22.17 6.97
C PHE A 65 12.25 -20.98 6.08
N ALA A 66 11.38 -20.74 5.11
CA ALA A 66 11.42 -19.57 4.25
C ALA A 66 10.01 -19.10 3.90
N LEU A 67 9.91 -17.86 3.48
CA LEU A 67 8.67 -17.19 3.13
C LEU A 67 8.61 -16.93 1.63
N GLN A 68 7.43 -17.11 1.06
CA GLN A 68 7.10 -16.73 -0.31
C GLN A 68 5.97 -15.71 -0.26
N VAL A 69 6.27 -14.48 -0.60
CA VAL A 69 5.24 -13.43 -0.74
C VAL A 69 4.52 -13.63 -2.07
N LEU A 70 3.20 -13.64 -2.04
CA LEU A 70 2.33 -13.81 -3.20
C LEU A 70 1.36 -12.64 -3.29
N GLU A 71 1.13 -12.18 -4.52
CA GLU A 71 0.12 -11.17 -4.83
C GLU A 71 -1.30 -11.76 -4.74
N SER A 72 -2.29 -10.90 -4.57
CA SER A 72 -3.70 -11.30 -4.51
C SER A 72 -4.17 -12.06 -5.76
N ASP A 73 -3.57 -11.75 -6.91
CA ASP A 73 -3.89 -12.36 -8.20
C ASP A 73 -3.51 -13.84 -8.30
N TYR A 74 -2.60 -14.32 -7.46
CA TYR A 74 -2.31 -15.75 -7.38
C TYR A 74 -3.46 -16.55 -6.79
N LEU A 75 -4.35 -15.96 -5.98
CA LEU A 75 -5.47 -16.69 -5.41
C LEU A 75 -6.59 -16.83 -6.46
N ILE A 76 -7.07 -18.07 -6.62
CA ILE A 76 -8.11 -18.38 -7.59
C ILE A 76 -9.44 -17.81 -7.07
N ASP A 77 -10.09 -16.95 -7.83
CA ASP A 77 -11.35 -16.31 -7.45
C ASP A 77 -12.60 -16.92 -8.10
N ASP A 78 -12.42 -17.82 -9.08
CA ASP A 78 -13.47 -18.39 -9.91
C ASP A 78 -14.39 -19.40 -9.19
N ASP A 79 -14.00 -19.90 -8.03
CA ASP A 79 -14.66 -20.99 -7.36
C ASP A 79 -15.60 -20.53 -6.24
N VAL A 80 -16.89 -20.57 -6.51
CA VAL A 80 -17.93 -20.64 -5.48
C VAL A 80 -18.51 -22.05 -5.53
N GLN A 81 -17.93 -22.99 -4.77
CA GLN A 81 -18.45 -24.36 -4.71
C GLN A 81 -18.83 -24.71 -3.27
N ALA A 82 -20.07 -25.17 -3.10
CA ALA A 82 -20.44 -25.88 -1.87
C ALA A 82 -19.88 -27.31 -1.96
N THR A 83 -18.99 -27.67 -1.05
CA THR A 83 -18.49 -29.04 -0.97
C THR A 83 -19.47 -29.93 -0.19
N LYS A 84 -19.45 -31.24 -0.47
CA LYS A 84 -20.38 -32.22 0.12
C LYS A 84 -20.29 -32.38 1.63
N ASP A 85 -19.22 -31.88 2.29
CA ASP A 85 -18.91 -32.12 3.70
C ASP A 85 -19.09 -30.87 4.58
N GLY A 86 -20.01 -29.98 4.23
CA GLY A 86 -20.21 -28.73 4.99
C GLY A 86 -19.10 -27.68 4.81
N LYS A 87 -18.08 -28.00 4.00
CA LYS A 87 -17.01 -27.07 3.65
C LYS A 87 -17.47 -26.21 2.48
N THR A 88 -17.12 -24.95 2.49
CA THR A 88 -17.40 -24.03 1.39
C THR A 88 -16.11 -23.50 0.81
N VAL A 89 -16.01 -23.47 -0.52
CA VAL A 89 -14.95 -22.76 -1.22
C VAL A 89 -15.53 -21.42 -1.68
N ARG A 90 -14.93 -20.35 -1.26
CA ARG A 90 -15.35 -19.00 -1.64
C ARG A 90 -14.13 -18.17 -2.00
N MET A 91 -14.08 -17.66 -3.21
CA MET A 91 -12.97 -16.83 -3.70
C MET A 91 -11.60 -17.46 -3.47
N GLY A 92 -11.48 -18.77 -3.78
CA GLY A 92 -10.23 -19.54 -3.64
C GLY A 92 -9.89 -20.01 -2.22
N ILE A 93 -10.68 -19.68 -1.21
CA ILE A 93 -10.46 -20.05 0.19
C ILE A 93 -11.46 -21.12 0.61
N GLU A 94 -10.93 -22.27 1.04
CA GLU A 94 -11.72 -23.34 1.65
C GLU A 94 -11.96 -23.01 3.13
N ARG A 95 -13.21 -23.13 3.60
CA ARG A 95 -13.61 -22.81 4.96
C ARG A 95 -14.42 -23.93 5.59
N ASP A 96 -14.30 -24.04 6.91
CA ASP A 96 -15.15 -24.91 7.72
C ASP A 96 -16.53 -24.28 8.00
N GLU A 97 -17.34 -24.99 8.78
CA GLU A 97 -18.67 -24.54 9.23
C GLU A 97 -18.65 -23.24 10.06
N TYR A 98 -17.52 -22.93 10.69
CA TYR A 98 -17.30 -21.70 11.47
C TYR A 98 -16.66 -20.57 10.65
N LEU A 99 -16.54 -20.72 9.34
CA LEU A 99 -15.88 -19.79 8.42
C LEU A 99 -14.37 -19.66 8.61
N ARG A 100 -13.72 -20.62 9.30
CA ARG A 100 -12.27 -20.63 9.44
C ARG A 100 -11.62 -21.13 8.15
N PRO A 101 -10.57 -20.49 7.66
CA PRO A 101 -9.80 -20.99 6.53
C PRO A 101 -9.18 -22.36 6.84
N ILE A 102 -9.36 -23.32 5.93
CA ILE A 102 -8.75 -24.65 5.98
C ILE A 102 -7.61 -24.74 4.97
N ALA A 103 -7.81 -24.16 3.79
CA ALA A 103 -6.83 -24.15 2.72
C ALA A 103 -7.07 -23.00 1.75
N TYR A 104 -6.03 -22.70 0.98
CA TYR A 104 -6.01 -21.68 -0.06
C TYR A 104 -5.66 -22.33 -1.41
N ASN A 105 -6.38 -21.97 -2.46
CA ASN A 105 -6.16 -22.47 -3.80
C ASN A 105 -5.48 -21.40 -4.66
N PHE A 106 -4.21 -21.61 -4.98
CA PHE A 106 -3.42 -20.67 -5.76
C PHE A 106 -3.18 -21.17 -7.19
N TYR A 107 -2.97 -20.24 -8.11
CA TYR A 107 -2.36 -20.55 -9.41
C TYR A 107 -0.89 -20.92 -9.21
N ALA A 108 -0.39 -21.84 -10.03
CA ALA A 108 1.04 -22.22 -9.99
C ALA A 108 1.96 -21.10 -10.49
N ASN A 109 1.47 -20.30 -11.45
CA ASN A 109 2.17 -19.16 -12.02
C ASN A 109 1.22 -17.96 -11.99
N HIS A 110 1.79 -16.75 -12.03
CA HIS A 110 1.00 -15.53 -12.06
C HIS A 110 0.08 -15.49 -13.28
N PRO A 111 -1.24 -15.23 -13.14
CA PRO A 111 -2.18 -15.25 -14.25
C PRO A 111 -1.90 -14.20 -15.33
N GLY A 112 -1.22 -13.11 -14.97
CA GLY A 112 -0.77 -12.05 -15.88
C GLY A 112 0.58 -12.33 -16.56
N ASP A 113 1.22 -13.49 -16.33
CA ASP A 113 2.48 -13.83 -16.97
C ASP A 113 2.25 -14.26 -18.42
N VAL A 114 2.46 -13.34 -19.36
CA VAL A 114 2.24 -13.52 -20.80
C VAL A 114 3.35 -14.38 -21.43
N TYR A 115 4.51 -14.48 -20.79
CA TYR A 115 5.67 -15.21 -21.32
C TYR A 115 5.67 -16.71 -21.00
N ALA A 116 4.81 -17.17 -20.12
CA ALA A 116 4.70 -18.59 -19.76
C ALA A 116 4.20 -19.51 -20.89
N GLY A 117 4.24 -19.02 -22.14
CA GLY A 117 3.83 -19.73 -23.36
C GLY A 117 2.42 -20.32 -23.21
N ASN A 118 1.64 -20.56 -24.22
CA ASN A 118 0.24 -21.01 -24.27
C ASN A 118 -0.23 -22.06 -23.22
N VAL A 119 0.57 -22.36 -22.22
CA VAL A 119 0.17 -23.06 -21.02
C VAL A 119 -0.52 -22.04 -20.12
N ARG A 120 -1.81 -21.76 -20.39
CA ARG A 120 -2.71 -21.33 -19.33
C ARG A 120 -2.46 -22.28 -18.19
N THR A 121 -1.74 -21.85 -17.18
CA THR A 121 -1.43 -22.65 -16.03
C THR A 121 -2.70 -22.80 -15.21
N THR A 122 -3.59 -23.66 -15.70
CA THR A 122 -4.74 -24.19 -14.97
C THR A 122 -4.31 -25.06 -13.79
N ARG A 123 -2.98 -25.20 -13.58
CA ARG A 123 -2.47 -25.95 -12.45
C ARG A 123 -2.74 -25.20 -11.17
N ARG A 124 -3.66 -25.74 -10.38
CA ARG A 124 -3.99 -25.26 -9.05
C ARG A 124 -3.07 -25.87 -8.01
N ILE A 125 -2.67 -25.09 -7.05
CA ILE A 125 -1.90 -25.53 -5.89
C ILE A 125 -2.76 -25.25 -4.67
N ARG A 126 -3.22 -26.34 -4.04
CA ARG A 126 -3.89 -26.25 -2.75
C ARG A 126 -2.83 -26.20 -1.65
N VAL A 127 -2.88 -25.20 -0.81
CA VAL A 127 -1.98 -25.00 0.33
C VAL A 127 -2.82 -24.97 1.60
N ASP A 128 -2.43 -25.76 2.60
CA ASP A 128 -3.13 -25.78 3.89
C ASP A 128 -3.02 -24.41 4.58
N ALA A 129 -4.07 -24.03 5.30
CA ALA A 129 -4.13 -22.71 5.96
C ALA A 129 -3.00 -22.49 6.97
N ASP A 130 -2.49 -23.56 7.59
CA ASP A 130 -1.35 -23.48 8.49
C ASP A 130 -0.04 -23.03 7.81
N ASP A 131 0.04 -23.17 6.50
CA ASP A 131 1.19 -22.75 5.70
C ASP A 131 0.96 -21.44 4.94
N VAL A 132 -0.14 -20.74 5.24
CA VAL A 132 -0.46 -19.45 4.63
C VAL A 132 -0.76 -18.41 5.70
N ILE A 133 -0.13 -17.26 5.60
CA ILE A 133 -0.52 -16.08 6.32
C ILE A 133 -1.27 -15.18 5.34
N HIS A 134 -2.56 -14.98 5.60
CA HIS A 134 -3.42 -14.10 4.82
C HIS A 134 -3.59 -12.78 5.57
N LEU A 135 -2.91 -11.76 5.10
CA LEU A 135 -2.98 -10.42 5.68
C LEU A 135 -4.07 -9.61 4.98
N PHE A 136 -5.08 -9.19 5.72
CA PHE A 136 -6.07 -8.20 5.30
C PHE A 136 -6.78 -7.64 6.53
N ILE A 137 -7.22 -6.41 6.47
CA ILE A 137 -7.94 -5.77 7.57
C ILE A 137 -9.44 -6.03 7.36
N PRO A 138 -10.09 -6.86 8.21
CA PRO A 138 -11.51 -7.12 8.06
C PRO A 138 -12.34 -5.91 8.51
N GLU A 139 -13.17 -5.40 7.63
CA GLU A 139 -14.15 -4.35 7.93
C GLU A 139 -15.51 -4.94 8.35
N ARG A 140 -15.75 -6.22 8.05
CA ARG A 140 -16.96 -6.96 8.38
C ARG A 140 -16.64 -8.37 8.87
N PRO A 141 -17.38 -8.91 9.86
CA PRO A 141 -17.08 -10.23 10.45
C PRO A 141 -17.04 -11.39 9.45
N SER A 142 -17.86 -11.35 8.39
CA SER A 142 -17.93 -12.41 7.38
C SER A 142 -17.08 -12.15 6.13
N GLN A 143 -16.22 -11.16 6.16
CA GLN A 143 -15.36 -10.80 5.03
C GLN A 143 -14.37 -11.92 4.72
N THR A 144 -14.22 -12.24 3.43
CA THR A 144 -13.35 -13.33 2.96
C THR A 144 -12.02 -12.82 2.43
N ARG A 145 -12.04 -11.68 1.74
CA ARG A 145 -10.91 -11.07 1.04
C ARG A 145 -10.72 -9.63 1.52
N GLY A 146 -9.53 -9.13 1.39
CA GLY A 146 -9.24 -7.73 1.64
C GLY A 146 -9.91 -6.79 0.65
N VAL A 147 -10.04 -5.53 1.03
CA VAL A 147 -10.52 -4.43 0.18
C VAL A 147 -9.46 -3.36 0.15
N THR A 148 -9.10 -2.88 -1.03
CA THR A 148 -8.11 -1.82 -1.17
C THR A 148 -8.48 -0.58 -0.35
N TRP A 149 -7.51 0.06 0.28
CA TRP A 149 -7.75 1.30 1.03
C TRP A 149 -8.20 2.44 0.13
N PHE A 150 -7.93 2.33 -1.16
CA PHE A 150 -8.36 3.31 -2.16
C PHE A 150 -9.81 3.15 -2.60
N ALA A 151 -10.53 2.11 -2.17
CA ALA A 151 -11.90 1.84 -2.62
C ALA A 151 -12.83 3.05 -2.52
N SER A 152 -12.75 3.80 -1.42
CA SER A 152 -13.54 5.03 -1.20
C SER A 152 -13.07 6.24 -2.01
N ALA A 153 -11.83 6.22 -2.50
CA ALA A 153 -11.20 7.34 -3.20
C ALA A 153 -11.09 7.14 -4.72
N LEU A 154 -11.12 5.89 -5.22
CA LEU A 154 -10.87 5.54 -6.63
C LEU A 154 -11.72 6.34 -7.61
N GLN A 155 -13.04 6.43 -7.36
CA GLN A 155 -13.94 7.18 -8.24
C GLN A 155 -13.58 8.67 -8.31
N ARG A 156 -13.21 9.25 -7.18
CA ARG A 156 -12.83 10.67 -7.10
C ARG A 156 -11.51 10.94 -7.80
N LEU A 157 -10.53 10.05 -7.63
CA LEU A 157 -9.24 10.14 -8.29
C LEU A 157 -9.39 9.99 -9.81
N HIS A 158 -10.24 9.06 -10.27
CA HIS A 158 -10.54 8.90 -11.70
C HIS A 158 -11.23 10.15 -12.28
N MET A 159 -12.19 10.74 -11.56
CA MET A 159 -12.83 11.99 -11.99
C MET A 159 -11.84 13.16 -12.01
N LEU A 160 -10.91 13.22 -11.06
CA LEU A 160 -9.87 14.24 -11.02
C LEU A 160 -8.92 14.11 -12.22
N ASP A 161 -8.45 12.91 -12.51
CA ASP A 161 -7.60 12.63 -13.69
C ASP A 161 -8.28 13.06 -15.00
N GLY A 162 -9.56 12.69 -15.16
CA GLY A 162 -10.35 13.13 -16.33
C GLY A 162 -10.51 14.64 -16.43
N TYR A 163 -10.70 15.32 -15.30
CA TYR A 163 -10.81 16.77 -15.28
C TYR A 163 -9.48 17.46 -15.61
N GLU A 164 -8.37 17.00 -15.02
CA GLU A 164 -7.03 17.54 -15.30
C GLU A 164 -6.66 17.35 -16.79
N ASN A 165 -6.97 16.19 -17.36
CA ASN A 165 -6.77 15.93 -18.78
C ASN A 165 -7.62 16.86 -19.66
N ALA A 166 -8.89 17.09 -19.33
CA ALA A 166 -9.77 18.00 -20.05
C ALA A 166 -9.26 19.45 -20.01
N GLU A 167 -8.78 19.90 -18.83
CA GLU A 167 -8.19 21.23 -18.67
C GLU A 167 -6.89 21.39 -19.47
N LEU A 168 -6.07 20.36 -19.50
CA LEU A 168 -4.84 20.36 -20.31
C LEU A 168 -5.16 20.45 -21.80
N VAL A 169 -6.15 19.69 -22.27
CA VAL A 169 -6.62 19.75 -23.68
C VAL A 169 -7.19 21.13 -23.97
N ARG A 170 -8.00 21.70 -23.06
CA ARG A 170 -8.54 23.06 -23.21
C ARG A 170 -7.44 24.11 -23.30
N ALA A 171 -6.44 24.03 -22.43
CA ALA A 171 -5.29 24.94 -22.45
C ALA A 171 -4.48 24.83 -23.75
N ARG A 172 -4.27 23.62 -24.26
CA ARG A 172 -3.61 23.38 -25.54
C ARG A 172 -4.42 23.95 -26.71
N ALA A 173 -5.72 23.66 -26.73
CA ALA A 173 -6.62 24.17 -27.77
C ALA A 173 -6.68 25.70 -27.73
N SER A 174 -6.81 26.31 -26.56
CA SER A 174 -6.79 27.76 -26.38
C SER A 174 -5.47 28.39 -26.90
N SER A 175 -4.36 27.72 -26.72
CA SER A 175 -3.04 28.19 -27.20
C SER A 175 -2.84 28.01 -28.70
N ALA A 176 -3.56 27.04 -29.28
CA ALA A 176 -3.45 26.72 -30.72
C ALA A 176 -4.49 27.47 -31.58
N LEU A 177 -5.66 27.80 -31.03
CA LEU A 177 -6.73 28.50 -31.74
C LEU A 177 -6.43 30.00 -31.81
N MET A 178 -6.16 30.48 -33.01
CA MET A 178 -5.91 31.90 -33.25
C MET A 178 -7.19 32.69 -33.61
N GLY A 179 -8.15 32.08 -34.26
CA GLY A 179 -9.43 32.71 -34.63
C GLY A 179 -10.09 32.06 -35.82
N PHE A 180 -11.38 32.31 -35.99
CA PHE A 180 -12.11 31.94 -37.20
C PHE A 180 -12.41 33.21 -37.98
N ILE A 181 -12.16 33.17 -39.31
CA ILE A 181 -12.54 34.24 -40.23
C ILE A 181 -13.94 33.91 -40.72
N THR A 182 -14.92 34.74 -40.38
CA THR A 182 -16.31 34.60 -40.83
C THR A 182 -16.60 35.60 -41.92
N SER A 183 -17.23 35.15 -43.03
CA SER A 183 -17.70 36.01 -44.15
C SER A 183 -19.22 35.88 -44.27
N PRO A 184 -19.99 37.00 -44.23
CA PRO A 184 -21.46 36.98 -44.37
C PRO A 184 -21.91 36.55 -45.75
N GLU A 185 -21.08 36.68 -46.77
CA GLU A 185 -21.43 36.42 -48.19
C GLU A 185 -21.07 35.00 -48.64
N GLY A 186 -20.51 34.18 -47.75
CA GLY A 186 -20.25 32.76 -48.01
C GLY A 186 -19.11 32.44 -49.00
N GLU A 187 -18.35 33.43 -49.45
CA GLU A 187 -17.12 33.22 -50.22
C GLU A 187 -16.00 32.77 -49.26
N LEU A 188 -15.54 31.55 -49.50
CA LEU A 188 -14.39 31.00 -48.81
C LEU A 188 -13.11 31.57 -49.43
N ILE A 189 -12.46 32.48 -48.74
CA ILE A 189 -11.19 33.06 -49.15
C ILE A 189 -10.09 32.49 -48.27
N GLY A 190 -9.15 31.78 -48.85
CA GLY A 190 -7.97 31.22 -48.20
C GLY A 190 -6.93 30.81 -49.21
N ASP A 191 -5.65 30.88 -48.87
CA ASP A 191 -4.56 30.72 -49.81
C ASP A 191 -4.26 29.26 -50.15
N ASP A 192 -4.54 28.30 -49.25
CA ASP A 192 -4.29 26.86 -49.46
C ASP A 192 -5.53 26.00 -49.19
N VAL A 193 -5.71 24.97 -50.01
CA VAL A 193 -6.76 23.96 -49.84
C VAL A 193 -6.12 22.67 -49.36
N VAL A 194 -6.40 22.26 -48.13
CA VAL A 194 -5.99 20.98 -47.58
C VAL A 194 -7.25 20.14 -47.34
N ASP A 195 -7.34 18.96 -47.96
CA ASP A 195 -8.49 18.04 -47.88
C ASP A 195 -9.86 18.65 -48.23
N GLY A 196 -9.89 19.67 -49.07
CA GLY A 196 -11.12 20.35 -49.47
C GLY A 196 -11.54 21.51 -48.58
N GLU A 197 -10.82 21.78 -47.53
CA GLU A 197 -10.99 22.96 -46.67
C GLU A 197 -9.87 23.98 -46.92
N ARG A 198 -10.24 25.26 -46.97
CA ARG A 198 -9.27 26.33 -47.08
C ARG A 198 -8.67 26.68 -45.74
N VAL A 199 -7.35 26.51 -45.66
CA VAL A 199 -6.56 26.80 -44.45
C VAL A 199 -5.71 28.04 -44.70
N THR A 200 -5.75 28.96 -43.76
CA THR A 200 -4.89 30.12 -43.72
C THR A 200 -3.87 29.95 -42.59
N ASP A 201 -2.59 29.95 -42.93
CA ASP A 201 -1.52 29.85 -41.94
C ASP A 201 -1.36 31.18 -41.19
N PHE A 202 -1.59 31.14 -39.86
CA PHE A 202 -1.36 32.28 -38.97
C PHE A 202 -0.03 32.10 -38.25
N GLN A 203 0.91 33.00 -38.55
CA GLN A 203 2.16 33.06 -37.78
C GLN A 203 2.02 34.00 -36.56
N PRO A 204 2.52 33.67 -35.41
CA PRO A 204 2.49 34.52 -34.22
C PRO A 204 3.12 35.90 -34.50
N GLY A 205 2.39 36.97 -34.19
CA GLY A 205 2.90 38.34 -34.36
C GLY A 205 2.70 38.95 -35.77
N VAL A 206 2.02 38.29 -36.70
CA VAL A 206 1.70 38.83 -38.03
C VAL A 206 0.29 39.39 -38.02
N PHE A 207 0.15 40.66 -38.41
CA PHE A 207 -1.15 41.29 -38.67
C PHE A 207 -1.54 41.02 -40.12
N LYS A 208 -2.67 40.33 -40.34
CA LYS A 208 -3.23 40.10 -41.68
C LYS A 208 -4.41 41.07 -41.88
N TYR A 209 -4.41 41.75 -43.03
CA TYR A 209 -5.55 42.60 -43.43
C TYR A 209 -6.68 41.69 -43.90
N LEU A 210 -7.90 41.94 -43.39
CA LEU A 210 -9.10 41.25 -43.80
C LEU A 210 -9.78 41.99 -44.95
N ASP A 211 -10.44 41.23 -45.82
CA ASP A 211 -11.25 41.84 -46.87
C ASP A 211 -12.52 42.51 -46.34
N PRO A 212 -13.10 43.48 -47.04
CA PRO A 212 -14.34 44.12 -46.60
C PRO A 212 -15.46 43.09 -46.39
N GLY A 213 -16.03 43.05 -45.20
CA GLY A 213 -17.08 42.10 -44.80
C GLY A 213 -16.63 40.92 -44.00
N GLN A 214 -15.34 40.67 -43.85
CA GLN A 214 -14.80 39.61 -42.99
C GLN A 214 -14.64 40.09 -41.55
N SER A 215 -14.94 39.22 -40.62
CA SER A 215 -14.65 39.44 -39.20
C SER A 215 -13.89 38.24 -38.62
N VAL A 216 -13.00 38.48 -37.67
CA VAL A 216 -12.32 37.43 -36.94
C VAL A 216 -13.06 37.21 -35.63
N GLU A 217 -13.63 36.04 -35.48
CA GLU A 217 -14.11 35.58 -34.19
C GLU A 217 -13.00 34.77 -33.52
N VAL A 218 -12.43 35.33 -32.47
CA VAL A 218 -11.53 34.59 -31.59
C VAL A 218 -12.40 33.90 -30.53
N PRO A 219 -12.53 32.57 -30.58
CA PRO A 219 -13.26 31.89 -29.52
C PRO A 219 -12.55 32.18 -28.20
N GLN A 220 -13.22 32.89 -27.31
CA GLN A 220 -12.79 33.04 -25.93
C GLN A 220 -13.03 31.71 -25.26
N LEU A 221 -12.07 30.80 -25.39
CA LEU A 221 -11.96 29.70 -24.45
C LEU A 221 -11.47 30.35 -23.15
N ASP A 222 -12.39 30.61 -22.23
CA ASP A 222 -12.05 31.17 -20.94
C ASP A 222 -10.86 30.41 -20.36
N ALA A 223 -9.78 31.15 -20.09
CA ALA A 223 -8.63 30.60 -19.41
C ALA A 223 -9.11 29.91 -18.13
N PRO A 224 -8.47 28.83 -17.67
CA PRO A 224 -8.87 28.19 -16.43
C PRO A 224 -8.84 29.25 -15.33
N ASP A 225 -10.01 29.81 -15.03
CA ASP A 225 -10.20 30.68 -13.88
C ASP A 225 -9.75 29.88 -12.67
N GLY A 226 -9.00 30.44 -11.73
CA GLY A 226 -8.40 29.81 -10.56
C GLY A 226 -9.19 28.73 -9.79
N GLN A 227 -10.28 28.25 -10.38
CA GLN A 227 -11.14 27.17 -9.90
C GLN A 227 -10.47 25.78 -9.98
N LEU A 228 -9.52 25.57 -10.90
CA LEU A 228 -8.78 24.29 -11.02
C LEU A 228 -8.11 23.93 -9.70
N GLU A 229 -7.39 24.86 -9.09
CA GLU A 229 -6.71 24.60 -7.83
C GLU A 229 -7.70 24.31 -6.69
N ALA A 230 -8.77 25.06 -6.61
CA ALA A 230 -9.79 24.86 -5.58
C ALA A 230 -10.52 23.51 -5.74
N PHE A 231 -10.85 23.13 -6.98
CA PHE A 231 -11.47 21.85 -7.30
C PHE A 231 -10.52 20.68 -6.99
N THR A 232 -9.30 20.69 -7.54
CA THR A 232 -8.27 19.66 -7.28
C THR A 232 -8.04 19.48 -5.79
N ARG A 233 -7.92 20.58 -5.05
CA ARG A 233 -7.76 20.55 -3.60
C ARG A 233 -8.96 19.90 -2.89
N SER A 234 -10.19 20.23 -3.28
CA SER A 234 -11.41 19.63 -2.72
C SER A 234 -11.47 18.13 -2.97
N MET A 235 -11.14 17.69 -4.19
CA MET A 235 -11.12 16.27 -4.58
C MET A 235 -10.04 15.49 -3.81
N LEU A 236 -8.83 16.04 -3.70
CA LEU A 236 -7.74 15.42 -2.95
C LEU A 236 -8.04 15.36 -1.44
N ARG A 237 -8.68 16.39 -0.86
CA ARG A 237 -9.12 16.35 0.56
C ARG A 237 -10.13 15.24 0.79
N ALA A 238 -11.08 15.07 -0.11
CA ALA A 238 -12.08 14.02 0.00
C ALA A 238 -11.49 12.64 -0.23
N ALA A 239 -10.51 12.49 -1.13
CA ALA A 239 -9.76 11.25 -1.32
C ALA A 239 -8.92 10.92 -0.08
N ALA A 240 -8.20 11.90 0.48
CA ALA A 240 -7.40 11.75 1.70
C ALA A 240 -8.25 11.28 2.88
N ALA A 241 -9.40 11.91 3.09
CA ALA A 241 -10.36 11.50 4.12
C ALA A 241 -10.88 10.07 3.92
N GLY A 242 -11.10 9.66 2.66
CA GLY A 242 -11.52 8.30 2.34
C GLY A 242 -10.45 7.24 2.61
N ILE A 243 -9.17 7.58 2.46
CA ILE A 243 -8.03 6.69 2.73
C ILE A 243 -7.65 6.71 4.23
N GLY A 244 -8.07 7.75 4.97
CA GLY A 244 -7.74 7.91 6.38
C GLY A 244 -6.38 8.59 6.63
N VAL A 245 -5.94 9.44 5.70
CA VAL A 245 -4.70 10.23 5.83
C VAL A 245 -4.99 11.72 5.67
N SER A 246 -4.04 12.58 6.06
CA SER A 246 -4.20 14.02 5.87
C SER A 246 -4.06 14.44 4.40
N PHE A 247 -4.66 15.57 4.06
CA PHE A 247 -4.48 16.19 2.74
C PHE A 247 -3.00 16.50 2.46
N GLU A 248 -2.28 16.99 3.45
CA GLU A 248 -0.87 17.31 3.37
C GLU A 248 0.00 16.08 3.08
N SER A 249 -0.39 14.92 3.60
CA SER A 249 0.33 13.66 3.35
C SER A 249 0.23 13.20 1.90
N ILE A 250 -0.90 13.45 1.24
CA ILE A 250 -1.09 13.11 -0.19
C ILE A 250 -0.53 14.19 -1.10
N SER A 251 -0.92 15.46 -0.87
CA SER A 251 -0.63 16.56 -1.79
C SER A 251 0.77 17.15 -1.61
N LYS A 252 1.40 16.93 -0.44
CA LYS A 252 2.64 17.62 -0.01
C LYS A 252 2.53 19.15 -0.04
N ASN A 253 1.31 19.68 -0.02
CA ASN A 253 1.04 21.10 -0.03
C ASN A 253 0.75 21.61 1.39
N TYR A 254 1.67 22.37 1.95
CA TYR A 254 1.59 22.96 3.28
C TYR A 254 1.24 24.46 3.28
N SER A 255 0.93 25.03 2.12
CA SER A 255 0.76 26.47 1.94
C SER A 255 -0.33 27.11 2.80
N GLN A 256 -1.35 26.35 3.18
CA GLN A 256 -2.48 26.80 3.98
C GLN A 256 -2.53 26.22 5.40
N SER A 257 -1.52 25.43 5.76
CA SER A 257 -1.46 24.83 7.08
C SER A 257 -0.71 25.73 8.06
N ASN A 258 -1.20 25.82 9.29
CA ASN A 258 -0.49 26.46 10.39
C ASN A 258 0.09 25.39 11.33
N TYR A 259 1.02 25.79 12.19
CA TYR A 259 1.69 24.86 13.11
C TYR A 259 0.70 24.05 13.96
N SER A 260 -0.35 24.66 14.46
CA SER A 260 -1.34 23.97 15.33
C SER A 260 -2.16 22.95 14.56
N SER A 261 -2.68 23.31 13.38
CA SER A 261 -3.47 22.39 12.54
C SER A 261 -2.62 21.24 12.00
N SER A 262 -1.40 21.52 11.52
CA SER A 262 -0.48 20.48 11.06
C SER A 262 -0.08 19.52 12.17
N ARG A 263 0.12 20.03 13.39
CA ARG A 263 0.42 19.18 14.54
C ARG A 263 -0.76 18.27 14.90
N LEU A 264 -1.98 18.79 14.91
CA LEU A 264 -3.17 17.97 15.20
C LEU A 264 -3.34 16.86 14.17
N SER A 265 -3.30 17.21 12.89
CA SER A 265 -3.37 16.26 11.78
C SER A 265 -2.31 15.17 11.87
N LEU A 266 -1.06 15.54 12.16
CA LEU A 266 0.04 14.59 12.34
C LEU A 266 -0.19 13.63 13.52
N LEU A 267 -0.75 14.11 14.63
CA LEU A 267 -1.04 13.27 15.79
C LEU A 267 -2.16 12.26 15.51
N GLU A 268 -3.21 12.68 14.83
CA GLU A 268 -4.30 11.79 14.39
C GLU A 268 -3.79 10.70 13.44
N GLU A 269 -2.97 11.06 12.44
CA GLU A 269 -2.34 10.08 11.56
C GLU A 269 -1.44 9.10 12.32
N ARG A 270 -0.65 9.58 13.26
CA ARG A 270 0.23 8.71 14.08
C ARG A 270 -0.58 7.69 14.89
N ASP A 271 -1.72 8.05 15.39
CA ASP A 271 -2.59 7.10 16.12
C ASP A 271 -3.18 6.05 15.18
N THR A 272 -3.57 6.41 13.97
CA THR A 272 -3.96 5.46 12.92
C THR A 272 -2.81 4.52 12.58
N TYR A 273 -1.60 5.05 12.36
CA TYR A 273 -0.42 4.24 12.05
C TYR A 273 -0.02 3.30 13.19
N LYS A 274 -0.20 3.68 14.46
CA LYS A 274 0.02 2.77 15.61
C LYS A 274 -0.93 1.58 15.58
N CYS A 275 -2.20 1.80 15.22
CA CYS A 275 -3.16 0.71 15.06
C CYS A 275 -2.74 -0.26 13.94
N LEU A 276 -2.28 0.27 12.80
CA LEU A 276 -1.76 -0.53 11.68
C LEU A 276 -0.47 -1.28 12.05
N GLN A 277 0.46 -0.63 12.74
CA GLN A 277 1.68 -1.27 13.25
C GLN A 277 1.35 -2.44 14.17
N ARG A 278 0.41 -2.24 15.10
CA ARG A 278 -0.04 -3.30 16.00
C ARG A 278 -0.67 -4.46 15.24
N TYR A 279 -1.56 -4.16 14.29
CA TYR A 279 -2.17 -5.17 13.43
C TYR A 279 -1.09 -5.99 12.70
N PHE A 280 -0.09 -5.33 12.13
CA PHE A 280 0.98 -5.97 11.36
C PHE A 280 1.88 -6.83 12.24
N ILE A 281 2.20 -6.37 13.45
CA ILE A 281 2.95 -7.13 14.45
C ILE A 281 2.19 -8.41 14.83
N GLU A 282 0.91 -8.30 15.16
CA GLU A 282 0.10 -9.43 15.62
C GLU A 282 -0.15 -10.46 14.50
N ASN A 283 -0.41 -10.00 13.27
CA ASN A 283 -0.85 -10.87 12.17
C ASN A 283 0.27 -11.32 11.22
N PHE A 284 1.46 -10.73 11.29
CA PHE A 284 2.60 -11.15 10.48
C PHE A 284 3.82 -11.50 11.33
N HIS A 285 4.39 -10.54 12.04
CA HIS A 285 5.66 -10.74 12.74
C HIS A 285 5.59 -11.85 13.79
N GLN A 286 4.60 -11.82 14.65
CA GLN A 286 4.44 -12.78 15.72
C GLN A 286 4.22 -14.19 15.16
N ILE A 287 3.35 -14.33 14.15
CA ILE A 287 3.06 -15.62 13.52
C ILE A 287 4.32 -16.20 12.85
N VAL A 288 5.06 -15.36 12.11
CA VAL A 288 6.30 -15.80 11.46
C VAL A 288 7.34 -16.20 12.49
N PHE A 289 7.50 -15.42 13.56
CA PHE A 289 8.47 -15.69 14.61
C PHE A 289 8.18 -17.01 15.34
N GLU A 290 6.93 -17.27 15.69
CA GLU A 290 6.53 -18.51 16.34
C GLU A 290 6.82 -19.74 15.48
N LYS A 291 6.40 -19.71 14.21
CA LYS A 291 6.64 -20.80 13.27
C LYS A 291 8.14 -20.98 12.92
N TRP A 292 8.87 -19.87 12.81
CA TRP A 292 10.31 -19.89 12.65
C TRP A 292 11.02 -20.51 13.86
N MET A 293 10.59 -20.16 15.08
CA MET A 293 11.15 -20.69 16.31
C MET A 293 11.00 -22.22 16.39
N ASP A 294 9.80 -22.74 16.06
CA ASP A 294 9.55 -24.17 15.99
C ASP A 294 10.52 -24.87 15.04
N MET A 295 10.71 -24.30 13.86
CA MET A 295 11.62 -24.88 12.86
C MET A 295 13.10 -24.75 13.25
N ALA A 296 13.47 -23.67 13.94
CA ALA A 296 14.83 -23.46 14.42
C ALA A 296 15.22 -24.46 15.54
N VAL A 297 14.27 -24.79 16.41
CA VAL A 297 14.45 -25.81 17.43
C VAL A 297 14.43 -27.21 16.80
N LEU A 298 13.47 -27.50 15.94
CA LEU A 298 13.34 -28.80 15.26
C LEU A 298 14.57 -29.15 14.42
N SER A 299 15.17 -28.15 13.78
CA SER A 299 16.42 -28.34 13.00
C SER A 299 17.67 -28.49 13.86
N GLY A 300 17.58 -28.31 15.18
CA GLY A 300 18.73 -28.32 16.09
C GLY A 300 19.60 -27.06 16.02
N THR A 301 19.21 -26.05 15.23
CA THR A 301 19.93 -24.76 15.13
C THR A 301 19.87 -23.99 16.45
N LEU A 302 18.73 -24.07 17.15
CA LEU A 302 18.53 -23.54 18.50
C LEU A 302 18.29 -24.70 19.45
N ASN A 303 19.15 -24.81 20.46
CA ASN A 303 18.92 -25.71 21.58
C ASN A 303 18.37 -24.89 22.74
N LEU A 304 17.04 -25.06 23.00
CA LEU A 304 16.30 -24.34 24.03
C LEU A 304 15.74 -25.35 25.04
N PRO A 305 16.30 -25.42 26.24
CA PRO A 305 15.87 -26.40 27.26
C PRO A 305 14.40 -26.21 27.65
N GLY A 306 13.61 -27.28 27.56
CA GLY A 306 12.19 -27.26 27.92
C GLY A 306 11.26 -26.60 26.91
N TYR A 307 11.73 -26.33 25.69
CA TYR A 307 10.89 -25.73 24.62
C TYR A 307 9.65 -26.57 24.30
N GLU A 308 9.79 -27.89 24.27
CA GLU A 308 8.66 -28.81 23.99
C GLU A 308 7.57 -28.78 25.09
N THR A 309 7.96 -28.44 26.33
CA THR A 309 7.04 -28.38 27.45
C THR A 309 6.38 -27.01 27.61
N ASP A 310 7.12 -25.94 27.32
CA ASP A 310 6.66 -24.56 27.45
C ASP A 310 7.22 -23.71 26.30
N PRO A 311 6.66 -23.84 25.09
CA PRO A 311 7.10 -23.06 23.93
C PRO A 311 6.81 -21.57 24.09
N ASP A 312 5.71 -21.21 24.77
CA ASP A 312 5.26 -19.81 24.89
C ASP A 312 6.25 -18.94 25.65
N ARG A 313 7.01 -19.54 26.59
CA ARG A 313 8.11 -18.86 27.28
C ARG A 313 9.14 -18.27 26.31
N TYR A 314 9.43 -18.95 25.21
CA TYR A 314 10.44 -18.58 24.22
C TYR A 314 9.85 -17.80 23.03
N ARG A 315 8.55 -18.01 22.75
CA ARG A 315 7.82 -17.30 21.69
C ARG A 315 7.39 -15.90 22.11
N ALA A 316 7.38 -15.60 23.41
CA ALA A 316 7.09 -14.27 23.91
C ALA A 316 8.15 -13.28 23.42
N SER A 317 7.80 -12.52 22.40
CA SER A 317 8.67 -11.52 21.78
C SER A 317 8.09 -10.12 21.91
N LYS A 318 8.97 -9.13 22.06
CA LYS A 318 8.60 -7.73 22.05
C LYS A 318 9.08 -7.12 20.73
N TRP A 319 8.14 -6.75 19.90
CA TRP A 319 8.39 -6.02 18.67
C TRP A 319 8.37 -4.53 18.94
N VAL A 320 9.40 -3.84 18.48
CA VAL A 320 9.53 -2.39 18.63
C VAL A 320 9.26 -1.77 17.26
N PRO A 321 8.06 -1.21 17.03
CA PRO A 321 7.74 -0.57 15.76
C PRO A 321 8.51 0.74 15.61
N ARG A 322 8.51 1.29 14.39
CA ARG A 322 9.07 2.61 14.14
C ARG A 322 8.39 3.65 15.03
N SER A 323 9.17 4.41 15.75
CA SER A 323 8.75 5.61 16.47
C SER A 323 8.84 6.85 15.58
N TRP A 324 8.28 7.94 16.04
CA TRP A 324 8.38 9.24 15.38
C TRP A 324 9.22 10.18 16.24
N GLU A 325 9.97 11.04 15.58
CA GLU A 325 10.66 12.12 16.25
C GLU A 325 9.67 13.07 16.92
N TRP A 326 10.11 13.72 17.95
CA TRP A 326 9.31 14.70 18.68
C TRP A 326 9.03 15.91 17.81
N VAL A 327 7.81 16.41 17.89
CA VAL A 327 7.42 17.64 17.18
C VAL A 327 7.99 18.86 17.91
N ASP A 328 8.02 18.82 19.25
CA ASP A 328 8.64 19.83 20.12
C ASP A 328 9.49 19.14 21.19
N PRO A 329 10.78 18.89 20.91
CA PRO A 329 11.63 18.12 21.80
C PRO A 329 11.71 18.68 23.24
N GLN A 330 11.70 19.99 23.41
CA GLN A 330 11.82 20.58 24.75
C GLN A 330 10.58 20.32 25.60
N LYS A 331 9.39 20.56 25.03
CA LYS A 331 8.13 20.34 25.74
C LYS A 331 7.86 18.87 25.99
N GLU A 332 8.17 18.02 25.03
CA GLU A 332 7.93 16.57 25.15
C GLU A 332 8.87 15.95 26.18
N VAL A 333 10.15 16.30 26.19
CA VAL A 333 11.09 15.86 27.24
C VAL A 333 10.65 16.32 28.64
N ALA A 334 10.18 17.57 28.77
CA ALA A 334 9.66 18.07 30.03
C ALA A 334 8.42 17.30 30.50
N ALA A 335 7.50 17.02 29.57
CA ALA A 335 6.29 16.24 29.84
C ALA A 335 6.62 14.79 30.25
N TYR A 336 7.54 14.11 29.55
CA TYR A 336 7.98 12.77 29.94
C TYR A 336 8.68 12.72 31.31
N LYS A 337 9.55 13.70 31.59
CA LYS A 337 10.16 13.80 32.91
C LYS A 337 9.10 13.98 34.01
N ALA A 338 8.11 14.81 33.79
CA ALA A 338 7.00 15.01 34.72
C ALA A 338 6.18 13.72 34.87
N ALA A 339 5.83 13.04 33.78
CA ALA A 339 5.06 11.80 33.80
C ALA A 339 5.78 10.66 34.56
N VAL A 340 7.09 10.51 34.37
CA VAL A 340 7.90 9.52 35.11
C VAL A 340 8.00 9.88 36.59
N ARG A 341 8.24 11.16 36.91
CA ARG A 341 8.31 11.62 38.31
C ARG A 341 6.98 11.48 39.04
N SER A 342 5.87 11.66 38.35
CA SER A 342 4.53 11.54 38.91
C SER A 342 3.99 10.09 38.92
N GLY A 343 4.79 9.11 38.42
CA GLY A 343 4.39 7.69 38.42
C GLY A 343 3.38 7.32 37.31
N PHE A 344 3.06 8.21 36.38
CA PHE A 344 2.15 7.92 35.26
C PHE A 344 2.78 7.03 34.20
N LYS A 345 4.11 7.08 34.04
CA LYS A 345 4.88 6.25 33.12
C LYS A 345 6.15 5.74 33.78
N THR A 346 6.59 4.54 33.38
CA THR A 346 7.93 4.07 33.74
C THR A 346 8.96 4.56 32.72
N LEU A 347 10.23 4.64 33.13
CA LEU A 347 11.32 4.98 32.23
C LEU A 347 11.40 4.02 31.03
N GLY A 348 11.18 2.71 31.29
CA GLY A 348 11.14 1.68 30.26
C GLY A 348 10.03 1.89 29.23
N GLN A 349 8.85 2.32 29.63
CA GLN A 349 7.78 2.67 28.71
C GLN A 349 8.17 3.85 27.82
N VAL A 350 8.80 4.90 28.39
CA VAL A 350 9.24 6.07 27.61
C VAL A 350 10.31 5.67 26.60
N ILE A 351 11.29 4.87 26.98
CA ILE A 351 12.34 4.39 26.06
C ILE A 351 11.74 3.54 24.94
N SER A 352 10.82 2.61 25.26
CA SER A 352 10.14 1.78 24.26
C SER A 352 9.28 2.60 23.28
N GLU A 353 8.57 3.61 23.76
CA GLU A 353 7.77 4.51 22.93
C GLU A 353 8.64 5.30 21.94
N GLN A 354 9.90 5.50 22.26
CA GLN A 354 10.88 6.16 21.40
C GLN A 354 11.67 5.18 20.52
N GLY A 355 11.30 3.90 20.51
CA GLY A 355 11.98 2.89 19.69
C GLY A 355 13.29 2.38 20.31
N GLY A 356 13.56 2.70 21.56
CA GLY A 356 14.71 2.17 22.29
C GLY A 356 14.41 0.82 22.95
N ASP A 357 15.47 0.05 23.16
CA ASP A 357 15.46 -1.17 23.95
C ASP A 357 16.20 -0.92 25.29
N ILE A 358 15.79 -1.63 26.36
CA ILE A 358 16.35 -1.49 27.71
C ILE A 358 17.07 -2.77 28.07
#